data_70f9812746cee2292a63c12e9b1b11c4
#
_entry.id   70f9812746cee2292a63c12e9b1b11c4
#
_cell.length_a   1.000
_cell.length_b   1.000
_cell.length_c   1.000
_cell.angle_alpha   90.00
_cell.angle_beta   90.00
_cell.angle_gamma   90.00
#
_symmetry.space_group_name_H-M   'P 1'
#
loop_
_entity.id
_entity.type
_entity.pdbx_description
1 polymer ?
#
loop_
_entity_poly.entity_id
_entity_poly.type
_entity_poly.pdbx_seq_one_letter_code
_entity_poly.pdbx_strand_id
1 'polypeptide(L)'
;MLKVSQKITITGESVVNGVSVAGFTAAIKSSDPSDITFSSWQNDKQAYKENRAAVRADLAEFEDYAYAKQDELLAESNQEGNLNEASE
;
A
#
# COMPACT_ATOMS: atom_id res chain seq x y z
N MET A 1 -11.46 15.05 24.85
CA MET A 1 -12.19 14.72 23.59
C MET A 1 -11.62 13.48 22.93
N LEU A 2 -12.50 12.63 22.48
CA LEU A 2 -12.05 11.43 21.76
C LEU A 2 -11.48 11.83 20.39
N LYS A 3 -10.32 11.29 20.08
CA LYS A 3 -9.69 11.46 18.77
C LYS A 3 -9.29 10.10 18.26
N VAL A 4 -9.88 9.69 17.14
CA VAL A 4 -9.65 8.37 16.56
C VAL A 4 -8.84 8.52 15.28
N SER A 5 -7.79 7.75 15.17
CA SER A 5 -7.03 7.65 13.93
C SER A 5 -6.84 6.19 13.57
N GLN A 6 -6.86 5.92 12.29
CA GLN A 6 -6.71 4.56 11.77
C GLN A 6 -5.61 4.52 10.73
N LYS A 7 -5.07 3.35 10.54
CA LYS A 7 -4.04 3.11 9.55
C LYS A 7 -4.40 1.85 8.79
N ILE A 8 -4.36 1.93 7.49
CA ILE A 8 -4.60 0.78 6.62
C ILE A 8 -3.25 0.20 6.22
N THR A 9 -3.04 -1.08 6.50
CA THR A 9 -1.81 -1.76 6.13
C THR A 9 -2.13 -2.81 5.08
N ILE A 10 -1.44 -2.73 3.96
CA ILE A 10 -1.57 -3.68 2.86
C ILE A 10 -0.27 -4.48 2.80
N THR A 11 -0.40 -5.79 2.78
CA THR A 11 0.77 -6.68 2.74
C THR A 11 0.69 -7.56 1.50
N GLY A 12 1.82 -7.72 0.83
CA GLY A 12 1.93 -8.60 -0.31
C GLY A 12 3.25 -9.34 -0.29
N GLU A 13 3.36 -10.35 -1.11
CA GLU A 13 4.62 -11.06 -1.25
C GLU A 13 4.80 -11.55 -2.68
N SER A 14 6.06 -11.63 -3.10
CA SER A 14 6.43 -12.17 -4.38
C SER A 14 6.75 -13.65 -4.20
N VAL A 15 5.96 -14.50 -4.85
CA VAL A 15 6.13 -15.95 -4.77
C VAL A 15 6.54 -16.47 -6.13
N VAL A 16 7.66 -17.17 -6.19
CA VAL A 16 8.19 -17.76 -7.41
C VAL A 16 8.39 -19.24 -7.17
N ASN A 17 7.78 -20.06 -8.00
CA ASN A 17 7.87 -21.52 -7.89
C ASN A 17 7.53 -22.04 -6.48
N GLY A 18 6.50 -21.42 -5.85
CA GLY A 18 6.07 -21.83 -4.52
C GLY A 18 6.92 -21.29 -3.38
N VAL A 19 7.94 -20.47 -3.67
CA VAL A 19 8.84 -19.90 -2.67
C VAL A 19 8.56 -18.42 -2.50
N SER A 20 8.38 -17.98 -1.25
CA SER A 20 8.22 -16.56 -0.94
C SER A 20 9.59 -15.89 -1.02
N VAL A 21 9.83 -15.12 -2.06
CA VAL A 21 11.13 -14.51 -2.35
C VAL A 21 11.27 -13.15 -1.65
N ALA A 22 10.21 -12.38 -1.63
CA ALA A 22 10.24 -11.03 -1.07
C ALA A 22 8.88 -10.69 -0.49
N GLY A 23 8.86 -9.74 0.41
CA GLY A 23 7.62 -9.23 0.98
C GLY A 23 7.53 -7.73 0.84
N PHE A 24 6.31 -7.20 0.79
CA PHE A 24 6.03 -5.78 0.63
C PHE A 24 4.96 -5.35 1.62
N THR A 25 5.06 -4.13 2.10
CA THR A 25 4.04 -3.55 2.97
C THR A 25 3.82 -2.10 2.57
N ALA A 26 2.56 -1.69 2.53
CA ALA A 26 2.19 -0.30 2.35
C ALA A 26 1.31 0.11 3.50
N ALA A 27 1.58 1.27 4.09
CA ALA A 27 0.79 1.81 5.20
C ALA A 27 0.24 3.17 4.78
N ILE A 28 -1.08 3.32 4.90
CA ILE A 28 -1.78 4.55 4.54
C ILE A 28 -2.52 5.04 5.77
N LYS A 29 -2.29 6.29 6.16
CA LYS A 29 -3.01 6.89 7.28
C LYS A 29 -4.39 7.34 6.81
N SER A 30 -5.44 6.93 7.52
CA SER A 30 -6.81 7.32 7.16
C SER A 30 -7.04 8.81 7.40
N SER A 31 -6.33 9.40 8.35
CA SER A 31 -6.43 10.84 8.63
C SER A 31 -5.74 11.69 7.58
N ASP A 32 -4.79 11.11 6.85
CA ASP A 32 -4.06 11.78 5.79
C ASP A 32 -3.69 10.75 4.72
N PRO A 33 -4.63 10.41 3.81
CA PRO A 33 -4.37 9.39 2.80
C PRO A 33 -3.24 9.72 1.83
N SER A 34 -2.80 10.98 1.77
CA SER A 34 -1.65 11.34 0.94
C SER A 34 -0.34 10.84 1.55
N ASP A 35 -0.35 10.49 2.84
CA ASP A 35 0.83 9.96 3.53
C ASP A 35 0.83 8.45 3.42
N ILE A 36 1.60 7.92 2.47
CA ILE A 36 1.73 6.49 2.24
C ILE A 36 3.21 6.10 2.38
N THR A 37 3.44 5.01 3.08
CA THR A 37 4.79 4.51 3.34
C THR A 37 4.92 3.10 2.78
N PHE A 38 5.99 2.84 2.07
CA PHE A 38 6.28 1.52 1.51
C PHE A 38 7.50 0.92 2.19
N SER A 39 7.43 -0.38 2.42
CA SER A 39 8.56 -1.16 2.93
C SER A 39 8.66 -2.45 2.14
N SER A 40 9.87 -2.95 1.96
CA SER A 40 10.08 -4.22 1.30
C SER A 40 11.26 -4.94 1.94
N TRP A 41 11.25 -6.26 1.83
CA TRP A 41 12.33 -7.08 2.36
C TRP A 41 12.46 -8.33 1.50
N GLN A 42 13.61 -8.95 1.58
CA GLN A 42 13.91 -10.17 0.86
C GLN A 42 13.90 -11.35 1.83
N ASN A 43 13.09 -12.34 1.54
CA ASN A 43 13.00 -13.54 2.36
C ASN A 43 14.07 -14.55 1.99
N ASP A 44 14.48 -14.56 0.71
CA ASP A 44 15.50 -15.46 0.19
C ASP A 44 16.35 -14.68 -0.81
N LYS A 45 17.55 -14.30 -0.36
CA LYS A 45 18.43 -13.45 -1.17
C LYS A 45 18.90 -14.14 -2.44
N GLN A 46 19.12 -15.46 -2.38
CA GLN A 46 19.56 -16.22 -3.55
C GLN A 46 18.45 -16.30 -4.59
N ALA A 47 17.25 -16.64 -4.15
CA ALA A 47 16.08 -16.67 -5.03
C ALA A 47 15.78 -15.29 -5.60
N TYR A 48 15.98 -14.23 -4.81
CA TYR A 48 15.82 -12.86 -5.28
C TYR A 48 16.78 -12.56 -6.43
N LYS A 49 18.04 -12.91 -6.29
CA LYS A 49 19.03 -12.68 -7.35
C LYS A 49 18.67 -13.40 -8.65
N GLU A 50 18.14 -14.61 -8.54
CA GLU A 50 17.75 -15.40 -9.69
C GLU A 50 16.46 -14.93 -10.35
N ASN A 51 15.59 -14.26 -9.59
CA ASN A 51 14.26 -13.87 -10.05
C ASN A 51 13.98 -12.38 -9.91
N ARG A 52 15.01 -11.56 -10.03
CA ARG A 52 14.89 -10.11 -9.84
C ARG A 52 13.81 -9.46 -10.70
N ALA A 53 13.74 -9.84 -11.95
CA ALA A 53 12.77 -9.26 -12.87
C ALA A 53 11.35 -9.58 -12.43
N ALA A 54 11.11 -10.83 -12.01
CA ALA A 54 9.79 -11.24 -11.53
C ALA A 54 9.40 -10.50 -10.25
N VAL A 55 10.35 -10.34 -9.32
CA VAL A 55 10.11 -9.62 -8.06
C VAL A 55 9.81 -8.15 -8.32
N ARG A 56 10.53 -7.52 -9.23
CA ARG A 56 10.30 -6.12 -9.60
C ARG A 56 8.94 -5.94 -10.24
N ALA A 57 8.51 -6.88 -11.07
CA ALA A 57 7.18 -6.84 -11.66
C ALA A 57 6.10 -6.97 -10.59
N ASP A 58 6.30 -7.84 -9.62
CA ASP A 58 5.37 -8.02 -8.50
C ASP A 58 5.32 -6.77 -7.62
N LEU A 59 6.46 -6.14 -7.39
CA LEU A 59 6.50 -4.89 -6.63
C LEU A 59 5.72 -3.79 -7.34
N ALA A 60 5.90 -3.64 -8.65
CA ALA A 60 5.18 -2.64 -9.43
C ALA A 60 3.67 -2.88 -9.35
N GLU A 61 3.25 -4.12 -9.43
CA GLU A 61 1.85 -4.51 -9.30
C GLU A 61 1.32 -4.19 -7.90
N PHE A 62 2.12 -4.47 -6.88
CA PHE A 62 1.78 -4.15 -5.51
C PHE A 62 1.64 -2.64 -5.29
N GLU A 63 2.56 -1.85 -5.85
CA GLU A 63 2.49 -0.40 -5.76
C GLU A 63 1.24 0.14 -6.43
N ASP A 64 0.89 -0.38 -7.61
CA ASP A 64 -0.33 0.01 -8.31
C ASP A 64 -1.57 -0.29 -7.47
N TYR A 65 -1.60 -1.43 -6.81
CA TYR A 65 -2.69 -1.80 -5.93
C TYR A 65 -2.80 -0.83 -4.75
N ALA A 66 -1.65 -0.51 -4.13
CA ALA A 66 -1.61 0.39 -2.99
C ALA A 66 -2.02 1.81 -3.37
N TYR A 67 -1.58 2.30 -4.53
CA TYR A 67 -1.97 3.62 -5.01
C TYR A 67 -3.45 3.67 -5.38
N ALA A 68 -4.00 2.60 -5.91
CA ALA A 68 -5.43 2.54 -6.19
C ALA A 68 -6.24 2.65 -4.89
N LYS A 69 -5.76 2.01 -3.83
CA LYS A 69 -6.39 2.10 -2.52
C LYS A 69 -6.27 3.51 -1.95
N GLN A 70 -5.12 4.14 -2.12
CA GLN A 70 -4.91 5.53 -1.72
C GLN A 70 -5.87 6.46 -2.44
N ASP A 71 -6.02 6.29 -3.75
CA ASP A 71 -6.93 7.11 -4.54
C ASP A 71 -8.37 6.95 -4.07
N GLU A 72 -8.77 5.75 -3.72
CA GLU A 72 -10.09 5.47 -3.18
C GLU A 72 -10.33 6.23 -1.86
N LEU A 73 -9.34 6.21 -0.98
CA LEU A 73 -9.42 6.91 0.30
C LEU A 73 -9.42 8.43 0.12
N LEU A 74 -8.64 8.94 -0.84
CA LEU A 74 -8.63 10.37 -1.15
C LEU A 74 -9.96 10.83 -1.71
N ALA A 75 -10.60 10.00 -2.54
CA ALA A 75 -11.92 10.31 -3.08
C ALA A 75 -12.97 10.38 -1.98
N GLU A 76 -12.93 9.46 -1.03
CA GLU A 76 -13.82 9.48 0.13
C GLU A 76 -13.60 10.72 0.99
N SER A 77 -12.34 11.06 1.24
CA SER A 77 -11.98 12.24 2.03
C SER A 77 -12.46 13.52 1.35
N ASN A 78 -12.29 13.61 0.04
CA ASN A 78 -12.74 14.77 -0.72
C ASN A 78 -14.27 14.90 -0.69
N GLN A 79 -14.99 13.79 -0.77
CA GLN A 79 -16.45 13.77 -0.66
C GLN A 79 -16.90 14.30 0.69
N GLU A 80 -16.26 13.86 1.77
CA GLU A 80 -16.57 14.33 3.09
C GLU A 80 -16.32 15.83 3.22
N GLY A 81 -15.22 16.31 2.67
CA GLY A 81 -14.89 17.73 2.65
C GLY A 81 -15.95 18.55 1.92
N ASN A 82 -16.38 18.04 0.76
CA ASN A 82 -17.41 18.71 -0.03
C ASN A 82 -18.75 18.77 0.72
N LEU A 83 -19.11 17.68 1.38
CA LEU A 83 -20.34 17.66 2.18
C LEU A 83 -20.31 18.68 3.31
N ASN A 84 -19.16 18.79 3.97
CA ASN A 84 -18.99 19.77 5.03
C ASN A 84 -19.12 21.19 4.51
N GLU A 85 -18.53 21.46 3.36
CA GLU A 85 -18.63 22.76 2.72
C GLU A 85 -20.07 23.08 2.33
N ALA A 86 -20.77 22.09 1.81
CA ALA A 86 -22.15 22.27 1.40
C ALA A 86 -23.06 22.57 2.60
N SER A 87 -22.74 22.07 3.77
CA SER A 87 -23.54 22.28 4.97
C SER A 87 -23.31 23.65 5.61
N GLU A 88 -22.24 24.30 5.24
CA GLU A 88 -21.96 25.64 5.72
C GLU A 88 -22.71 26.71 4.94
#